data_c4ba8fb195fc82faacf9abe5a3e47b6c
#
_entry.id   c4ba8fb195fc82faacf9abe5a3e47b6c
#
_cell.length_a   1.000
_cell.length_b   1.000
_cell.length_c   1.000
_cell.angle_alpha   90.00
_cell.angle_beta   90.00
_cell.angle_gamma   90.00
#
_symmetry.space_group_name_H-M   'P 1'
#
loop_
_entity.id
_entity.type
_entity.pdbx_description
1 polymer ?
#
loop_
_entity_poly.entity_id
_entity_poly.type
_entity_poly.pdbx_seq_one_letter_code
_entity_poly.pdbx_strand_id
1 'polypeptide(L)'
;MFKKIERLIESLGFKIISKDFNRPWGGFLVINESQAQEFSNHFFEGLDLDTLKIGGKLSPKILIVKPEARLSWQYHNRRAEIWQIFQGSAGIVRSIDDTETKMEVYNEGDQIVLKQGERHRIIGLDEPCIVAEIWQHTDINNPSDEDDIIRVQDDFGR
;
A
#
# COMPACT_ATOMS: atom_id res chain seq x y z
N MET A 1 8.18 15.95 -6.60
CA MET A 1 8.15 14.51 -6.26
C MET A 1 6.84 13.86 -6.70
N PHE A 2 5.70 14.25 -6.18
CA PHE A 2 4.41 13.63 -6.49
C PHE A 2 4.04 13.68 -7.98
N LYS A 3 4.16 14.83 -8.60
CA LYS A 3 3.86 14.99 -10.03
C LYS A 3 4.77 14.17 -10.93
N LYS A 4 6.03 13.98 -10.54
CA LYS A 4 6.97 13.13 -11.28
C LYS A 4 6.50 11.67 -11.26
N ILE A 5 6.05 11.17 -10.11
CA ILE A 5 5.53 9.80 -9.98
C ILE A 5 4.20 9.67 -10.72
N GLU A 6 3.30 10.64 -10.61
CA GLU A 6 2.04 10.66 -11.36
C GLU A 6 2.30 10.51 -12.87
N ARG A 7 3.21 11.32 -13.42
CA ARG A 7 3.58 11.23 -14.85
C ARG A 7 4.20 9.90 -15.22
N LEU A 8 5.04 9.34 -14.33
CA LEU A 8 5.63 8.02 -14.55
C LEU A 8 4.55 6.95 -14.64
N ILE A 9 3.62 6.93 -13.71
CA ILE A 9 2.51 5.94 -13.68
C ILE A 9 1.63 6.09 -14.93
N GLU A 10 1.30 7.32 -15.33
CA GLU A 10 0.55 7.57 -16.57
C GLU A 10 1.33 7.11 -17.79
N SER A 11 2.65 7.34 -17.83
CA SER A 11 3.51 6.91 -18.96
C SER A 11 3.58 5.39 -19.11
N LEU A 12 3.34 4.65 -18.02
CA LEU A 12 3.26 3.20 -18.04
C LEU A 12 1.90 2.68 -18.54
N GLY A 13 0.98 3.59 -18.87
CA GLY A 13 -0.33 3.25 -19.40
C GLY A 13 -1.45 3.11 -18.36
N PHE A 14 -1.20 3.46 -17.11
CA PHE A 14 -2.21 3.35 -16.05
C PHE A 14 -3.06 4.59 -15.93
N LYS A 15 -4.36 4.39 -15.79
CA LYS A 15 -5.32 5.47 -15.55
C LYS A 15 -5.48 5.71 -14.05
N ILE A 16 -5.13 6.91 -13.62
CA ILE A 16 -5.31 7.36 -12.25
C ILE A 16 -6.73 7.90 -12.11
N ILE A 17 -7.55 7.30 -11.27
CA ILE A 17 -8.96 7.68 -11.07
C ILE A 17 -9.15 8.62 -9.89
N SER A 18 -8.24 8.62 -8.93
CA SER A 18 -8.19 9.59 -7.84
C SER A 18 -6.79 9.67 -7.26
N LYS A 19 -6.51 10.75 -6.55
CA LYS A 19 -5.22 10.97 -5.90
C LYS A 19 -5.40 11.87 -4.69
N ASP A 20 -4.47 11.72 -3.72
CA ASP A 20 -4.37 12.61 -2.57
C ASP A 20 -2.89 12.81 -2.26
N PHE A 21 -2.38 14.03 -2.44
CA PHE A 21 -1.00 14.39 -2.16
C PHE A 21 -0.84 15.19 -0.86
N ASN A 22 -1.92 15.29 -0.08
CA ASN A 22 -1.96 16.07 1.14
C ASN A 22 -1.94 15.22 2.42
N ARG A 23 -1.59 13.95 2.29
CA ARG A 23 -1.41 13.10 3.47
C ARG A 23 -0.16 13.53 4.22
N PRO A 24 -0.19 13.54 5.57
CA PRO A 24 0.97 13.99 6.35
C PRO A 24 2.22 13.13 6.11
N TRP A 25 2.05 11.87 5.77
CA TRP A 25 3.15 10.94 5.46
C TRP A 25 3.57 10.93 3.99
N GLY A 26 2.81 11.57 3.11
CA GLY A 26 3.06 11.56 1.67
C GLY A 26 1.80 11.68 0.84
N GLY A 27 1.51 10.68 0.04
CA GLY A 27 0.33 10.67 -0.81
C GLY A 27 0.09 9.35 -1.51
N PHE A 28 -0.99 9.29 -2.28
CA PHE A 28 -1.31 8.08 -3.03
C PHE A 28 -2.02 8.39 -4.35
N LEU A 29 -1.94 7.41 -5.25
CA LEU A 29 -2.64 7.39 -6.53
C LEU A 29 -3.51 6.13 -6.57
N VAL A 30 -4.79 6.28 -6.87
CA VAL A 30 -5.70 5.15 -7.07
C VAL A 30 -5.77 4.83 -8.55
N ILE A 31 -5.52 3.57 -8.90
CA ILE A 31 -5.50 3.10 -10.28
C ILE A 31 -6.84 2.47 -10.63
N ASN A 32 -7.27 2.64 -11.88
CA ASN A 32 -8.51 2.07 -12.38
C ASN A 32 -8.54 0.55 -12.15
N GLU A 33 -9.59 0.06 -11.49
CA GLU A 33 -9.77 -1.36 -11.18
C GLU A 33 -9.74 -2.24 -12.43
N SER A 34 -10.20 -1.75 -13.58
CA SER A 34 -10.14 -2.50 -14.84
C SER A 34 -8.71 -2.83 -15.29
N GLN A 35 -7.72 -2.13 -14.74
CA GLN A 35 -6.30 -2.35 -15.01
C GLN A 35 -5.59 -3.15 -13.92
N ALA A 36 -6.32 -3.75 -12.99
CA ALA A 36 -5.72 -4.48 -11.86
C ALA A 36 -4.82 -5.62 -12.34
N GLN A 37 -5.17 -6.33 -13.43
CA GLN A 37 -4.32 -7.37 -13.99
C GLN A 37 -3.01 -6.81 -14.55
N GLU A 38 -3.10 -5.72 -15.33
CA GLU A 38 -1.93 -5.05 -15.90
C GLU A 38 -1.03 -4.49 -14.80
N PHE A 39 -1.64 -3.90 -13.77
CA PHE A 39 -0.95 -3.37 -12.60
C PHE A 39 -0.17 -4.47 -11.88
N SER A 40 -0.81 -5.61 -11.63
CA SER A 40 -0.15 -6.73 -11.00
C SER A 40 0.97 -7.30 -11.85
N ASN A 41 0.76 -7.43 -13.16
CA ASN A 41 1.80 -7.92 -14.08
C ASN A 41 3.03 -7.01 -14.10
N HIS A 42 2.81 -5.70 -13.96
CA HIS A 42 3.91 -4.72 -13.99
C HIS A 42 4.66 -4.63 -12.66
N PHE A 43 3.94 -4.60 -11.53
CA PHE A 43 4.52 -4.31 -10.22
C PHE A 43 4.76 -5.54 -9.35
N PHE A 44 4.04 -6.64 -9.58
CA PHE A 44 4.09 -7.82 -8.73
C PHE A 44 4.42 -9.06 -9.57
N GLU A 45 5.65 -9.52 -9.49
CA GLU A 45 6.04 -10.76 -10.15
C GLU A 45 5.55 -11.99 -9.37
N GLY A 46 5.05 -12.98 -10.10
CA GLY A 46 4.71 -14.29 -9.53
C GLY A 46 3.42 -14.34 -8.72
N LEU A 47 2.58 -13.29 -8.77
CA LEU A 47 1.27 -13.32 -8.12
C LEU A 47 0.21 -13.95 -9.02
N ASP A 48 -0.54 -14.91 -8.47
CA ASP A 48 -1.72 -15.47 -9.12
C ASP A 48 -2.96 -14.69 -8.65
N LEU A 49 -3.46 -13.79 -9.50
CA LEU A 49 -4.60 -12.95 -9.17
C LEU A 49 -5.89 -13.73 -8.99
N ASP A 50 -6.06 -14.87 -9.67
CA ASP A 50 -7.27 -15.68 -9.57
C ASP A 50 -7.44 -16.21 -8.14
N THR A 51 -6.33 -16.50 -7.46
CA THR A 51 -6.36 -16.93 -6.05
C THR A 51 -6.50 -15.77 -5.08
N LEU A 52 -6.19 -14.53 -5.50
CA LEU A 52 -6.23 -13.33 -4.65
C LEU A 52 -7.56 -12.60 -4.73
N LYS A 53 -8.30 -12.75 -5.81
CA LYS A 53 -9.58 -12.07 -6.03
C LYS A 53 -10.69 -12.65 -5.16
N ILE A 54 -10.74 -12.17 -3.93
CA ILE A 54 -11.92 -12.36 -3.08
C ILE A 54 -12.76 -11.09 -3.23
N GLY A 55 -14.04 -11.22 -3.56
CA GLY A 55 -14.93 -10.07 -3.72
C GLY A 55 -14.80 -9.30 -5.03
N GLY A 56 -14.07 -9.80 -5.99
CA GLY A 56 -14.08 -9.29 -7.37
C GLY A 56 -13.22 -8.07 -7.64
N LYS A 57 -12.49 -7.50 -6.68
CA LYS A 57 -11.60 -6.35 -6.91
C LYS A 57 -10.32 -6.43 -6.08
N LEU A 58 -9.28 -5.71 -6.54
CA LEU A 58 -7.96 -5.66 -5.93
C LEU A 58 -7.55 -4.27 -5.43
N SER A 59 -8.32 -3.23 -5.79
CA SER A 59 -8.09 -1.85 -5.35
C SER A 59 -6.64 -1.39 -5.53
N PRO A 60 -6.08 -1.44 -6.76
CA PRO A 60 -4.67 -1.13 -7.01
C PRO A 60 -4.35 0.33 -6.69
N LYS A 61 -3.22 0.55 -6.03
CA LYS A 61 -2.82 1.86 -5.52
C LYS A 61 -1.31 2.02 -5.54
N ILE A 62 -0.85 3.24 -5.75
CA ILE A 62 0.55 3.63 -5.55
C ILE A 62 0.63 4.52 -4.33
N LEU A 63 1.46 4.14 -3.37
CA LEU A 63 1.78 4.95 -2.20
C LEU A 63 3.10 5.67 -2.43
N ILE A 64 3.17 6.94 -2.04
CA ILE A 64 4.38 7.76 -2.12
C ILE A 64 4.70 8.21 -0.70
N VAL A 65 5.72 7.61 -0.10
CA VAL A 65 6.10 7.87 1.28
C VAL A 65 7.25 8.87 1.32
N LYS A 66 7.04 9.99 2.03
CA LYS A 66 8.06 11.02 2.20
C LYS A 66 9.23 10.50 3.05
N PRO A 67 10.46 11.03 2.82
CA PRO A 67 11.57 10.77 3.74
C PRO A 67 11.18 11.11 5.19
N GLU A 68 11.60 10.27 6.11
CA GLU A 68 11.45 10.45 7.56
C GLU A 68 10.02 10.55 8.08
N ALA A 69 9.02 10.37 7.23
CA ALA A 69 7.61 10.30 7.63
C ALA A 69 7.18 8.84 7.78
N ARG A 70 6.17 8.60 8.60
CA ARG A 70 5.65 7.25 8.77
C ARG A 70 4.13 7.24 8.80
N LEU A 71 3.54 6.17 8.27
CA LEU A 71 2.12 5.90 8.37
C LEU A 71 1.78 5.54 9.81
N SER A 72 0.48 5.59 10.17
CA SER A 72 0.04 5.15 11.48
C SER A 72 0.37 3.67 11.71
N TRP A 73 0.52 3.30 12.96
CA TRP A 73 0.52 1.92 13.42
C TRP A 73 -0.93 1.45 13.38
N GLN A 74 -1.26 0.57 12.44
CA GLN A 74 -2.64 0.35 12.01
C GLN A 74 -2.93 -1.10 11.61
N TYR A 75 -4.21 -1.43 11.53
CA TYR A 75 -4.67 -2.68 10.94
C TYR A 75 -6.03 -2.49 10.28
N HIS A 76 -6.45 -3.49 9.50
CA HIS A 76 -7.71 -3.49 8.76
C HIS A 76 -8.50 -4.76 9.07
N ASN A 77 -9.83 -4.62 9.14
CA ASN A 77 -10.71 -5.72 9.52
C ASN A 77 -11.24 -6.54 8.32
N ARG A 78 -11.26 -5.92 7.13
CA ARG A 78 -11.90 -6.52 5.95
C ARG A 78 -10.98 -6.68 4.75
N ARG A 79 -9.66 -6.57 4.96
CA ARG A 79 -8.68 -6.82 3.90
C ARG A 79 -7.35 -7.31 4.42
N ALA A 80 -6.66 -8.06 3.58
CA ALA A 80 -5.22 -8.23 3.60
C ALA A 80 -4.60 -7.27 2.58
N GLU A 81 -3.31 -7.02 2.66
CA GLU A 81 -2.60 -6.13 1.72
C GLU A 81 -1.35 -6.83 1.20
N ILE A 82 -0.99 -6.52 -0.05
CA ILE A 82 0.28 -6.95 -0.62
C ILE A 82 0.98 -5.70 -1.14
N TRP A 83 2.23 -5.51 -0.70
CA TRP A 83 3.08 -4.40 -1.11
C TRP A 83 4.26 -4.88 -1.92
N GLN A 84 4.64 -4.10 -2.91
CA GLN A 84 5.87 -4.26 -3.67
C GLN A 84 6.63 -2.93 -3.61
N ILE A 85 7.87 -2.95 -3.14
CA ILE A 85 8.71 -1.74 -3.18
C ILE A 85 9.11 -1.52 -4.63
N PHE A 86 8.63 -0.42 -5.21
CA PHE A 86 8.87 -0.08 -6.62
C PHE A 86 10.11 0.79 -6.79
N GLN A 87 10.28 1.79 -5.93
CA GLN A 87 11.48 2.65 -5.91
C GLN A 87 11.86 2.97 -4.48
N GLY A 88 13.16 3.05 -4.22
CA GLY A 88 13.70 3.40 -2.92
C GLY A 88 13.66 2.24 -1.93
N SER A 89 13.74 2.59 -0.65
CA SER A 89 13.69 1.63 0.45
C SER A 89 12.80 2.18 1.56
N ALA A 90 12.22 1.29 2.34
CA ALA A 90 11.39 1.67 3.47
C ALA A 90 11.64 0.77 4.68
N GLY A 91 11.44 1.32 5.86
CA GLY A 91 11.32 0.52 7.08
C GLY A 91 9.89 0.00 7.19
N ILE A 92 9.75 -1.24 7.60
CA ILE A 92 8.44 -1.84 7.83
C ILE A 92 8.44 -2.47 9.20
N VAL A 93 7.40 -2.14 9.98
CA VAL A 93 7.11 -2.78 11.26
C VAL A 93 5.80 -3.54 11.08
N ARG A 94 5.75 -4.76 11.56
CA ARG A 94 4.57 -5.62 11.50
C ARG A 94 4.46 -6.49 12.75
N SER A 95 3.22 -6.71 13.22
CA SER A 95 2.97 -7.51 14.42
C SER A 95 1.59 -8.15 14.38
N ILE A 96 1.42 -9.25 15.11
CA ILE A 96 0.14 -9.91 15.28
C ILE A 96 -0.74 -9.24 16.34
N ASP A 97 -0.18 -8.33 17.12
CA ASP A 97 -0.87 -7.59 18.18
C ASP A 97 -0.48 -6.09 18.16
N ASP A 98 -0.93 -5.33 19.14
CA ASP A 98 -0.72 -3.89 19.20
C ASP A 98 0.72 -3.47 19.55
N THR A 99 1.57 -4.42 19.93
CA THR A 99 2.97 -4.16 20.29
C THR A 99 3.84 -4.12 19.05
N GLU A 100 4.51 -2.99 18.80
CA GLU A 100 5.43 -2.86 17.67
C GLU A 100 6.65 -3.76 17.85
N THR A 101 7.01 -4.44 16.77
CA THR A 101 8.23 -5.23 16.68
C THR A 101 9.37 -4.38 16.14
N LYS A 102 10.56 -4.95 15.98
CA LYS A 102 11.70 -4.28 15.38
C LYS A 102 11.42 -3.95 13.90
N MET A 103 11.77 -2.72 13.50
CA MET A 103 11.72 -2.32 12.10
C MET A 103 12.71 -3.14 11.26
N GLU A 104 12.23 -3.61 10.11
CA GLU A 104 13.05 -4.26 9.09
C GLU A 104 13.10 -3.36 7.85
N VAL A 105 14.25 -3.31 7.17
CA VAL A 105 14.42 -2.53 5.94
C VAL A 105 14.11 -3.41 4.74
N TYR A 106 13.25 -2.91 3.87
CA TYR A 106 12.91 -3.53 2.60
C TYR A 106 13.37 -2.63 1.46
N ASN A 107 13.86 -3.24 0.41
CA ASN A 107 14.48 -2.57 -0.72
C ASN A 107 13.66 -2.74 -1.99
N GLU A 108 14.02 -1.97 -3.02
CA GLU A 108 13.42 -2.07 -4.34
C GLU A 108 13.38 -3.52 -4.83
N GLY A 109 12.20 -3.97 -5.25
CA GLY A 109 11.95 -5.34 -5.66
C GLY A 109 11.41 -6.27 -4.56
N ASP A 110 11.46 -5.86 -3.30
CA ASP A 110 10.94 -6.68 -2.20
C ASP A 110 9.40 -6.65 -2.15
N GLN A 111 8.81 -7.80 -1.86
CA GLN A 111 7.37 -7.97 -1.72
C GLN A 111 7.01 -8.31 -0.27
N ILE A 112 5.96 -7.68 0.24
CA ILE A 112 5.49 -7.86 1.61
C ILE A 112 4.01 -8.26 1.57
N VAL A 113 3.68 -9.38 2.21
CA VAL A 113 2.30 -9.85 2.35
C VAL A 113 1.85 -9.62 3.78
N LEU A 114 0.81 -8.80 3.95
CA LEU A 114 0.22 -8.46 5.25
C LEU A 114 -1.13 -9.14 5.37
N LYS A 115 -1.33 -9.88 6.45
CA LYS A 115 -2.59 -10.60 6.69
C LYS A 115 -3.68 -9.65 7.18
N GLN A 116 -4.94 -10.06 7.02
CA GLN A 116 -6.06 -9.39 7.67
C GLN A 116 -5.82 -9.29 9.18
N GLY A 117 -6.02 -8.09 9.73
CA GLY A 117 -5.82 -7.83 11.16
C GLY A 117 -4.37 -7.69 11.59
N GLU A 118 -3.40 -7.99 10.76
CA GLU A 118 -1.99 -7.80 11.07
C GLU A 118 -1.68 -6.31 11.20
N ARG A 119 -1.07 -5.91 12.32
CA ARG A 119 -0.65 -4.53 12.55
C ARG A 119 0.58 -4.25 11.70
N HIS A 120 0.60 -3.07 11.10
CA HIS A 120 1.70 -2.69 10.21
C HIS A 120 1.84 -1.18 10.10
N ARG A 121 3.06 -0.74 9.75
CA ARG A 121 3.34 0.63 9.31
C ARG A 121 4.53 0.66 8.38
N ILE A 122 4.51 1.63 7.46
CA ILE A 122 5.65 1.98 6.61
C ILE A 122 6.34 3.18 7.24
N ILE A 123 7.67 3.14 7.25
CA ILE A 123 8.52 4.21 7.77
C ILE A 123 9.41 4.69 6.62
N GLY A 124 9.28 5.97 6.27
CA GLY A 124 10.17 6.62 5.30
C GLY A 124 11.59 6.71 5.86
N LEU A 125 12.57 6.39 5.03
CA LEU A 125 14.00 6.50 5.35
C LEU A 125 14.56 7.79 4.75
N ASP A 126 15.80 7.78 4.27
CA ASP A 126 16.47 9.00 3.78
C ASP A 126 15.90 9.51 2.46
N GLU A 127 15.38 8.62 1.62
CA GLU A 127 14.85 8.92 0.30
C GLU A 127 13.35 8.60 0.23
N PRO A 128 12.60 9.23 -0.72
CA PRO A 128 11.22 8.84 -0.95
C PRO A 128 11.09 7.36 -1.33
N CYS A 129 10.06 6.71 -0.86
CA CYS A 129 9.75 5.33 -1.22
C CYS A 129 8.42 5.26 -1.98
N ILE A 130 8.42 4.54 -3.09
CA ILE A 130 7.24 4.31 -3.89
C ILE A 130 6.85 2.84 -3.74
N VAL A 131 5.61 2.61 -3.32
CA VAL A 131 5.08 1.27 -3.02
C VAL A 131 3.85 1.01 -3.89
N ALA A 132 3.86 -0.10 -4.61
CA ALA A 132 2.65 -0.60 -5.27
C ALA A 132 1.88 -1.43 -4.25
N GLU A 133 0.56 -1.20 -4.17
CA GLU A 133 -0.31 -1.86 -3.20
C GLU A 133 -1.52 -2.46 -3.88
N ILE A 134 -1.85 -3.68 -3.51
CA ILE A 134 -3.15 -4.27 -3.81
C ILE A 134 -3.81 -4.76 -2.52
N TRP A 135 -5.14 -4.64 -2.47
CA TRP A 135 -5.94 -5.12 -1.36
C TRP A 135 -6.55 -6.47 -1.73
N GLN A 136 -6.49 -7.39 -0.79
CA GLN A 136 -7.22 -8.66 -0.87
C GLN A 136 -8.42 -8.55 0.06
N HIS A 137 -9.60 -8.26 -0.51
CA HIS A 137 -10.83 -8.13 0.27
C HIS A 137 -11.26 -9.48 0.83
N THR A 138 -11.61 -9.51 2.11
CA THR A 138 -11.93 -10.75 2.82
C THR A 138 -13.43 -11.02 2.97
N ASP A 139 -14.27 -10.04 2.62
CA ASP A 139 -15.72 -10.15 2.67
C ASP A 139 -16.32 -9.65 1.35
N ILE A 140 -16.83 -10.57 0.53
CA ILE A 140 -17.41 -10.26 -0.77
C ILE A 140 -18.65 -9.36 -0.66
N ASN A 141 -19.41 -9.45 0.44
CA ASN A 141 -20.62 -8.68 0.67
C ASN A 141 -20.35 -7.30 1.30
N ASN A 142 -19.17 -7.11 1.85
CA ASN A 142 -18.76 -5.84 2.47
C ASN A 142 -17.28 -5.59 2.19
N PRO A 143 -16.93 -5.16 0.97
CA PRO A 143 -15.53 -4.89 0.61
C PRO A 143 -14.92 -3.84 1.51
N SER A 144 -13.61 -3.94 1.73
CA SER A 144 -12.85 -2.94 2.47
C SER A 144 -12.81 -1.60 1.73
N ASP A 145 -12.66 -0.53 2.46
CA ASP A 145 -12.57 0.85 1.97
C ASP A 145 -11.56 1.66 2.80
N GLU A 146 -11.44 2.95 2.51
CA GLU A 146 -10.52 3.84 3.23
C GLU A 146 -10.88 4.03 4.71
N ASP A 147 -12.14 3.79 5.08
CA ASP A 147 -12.61 3.90 6.46
C ASP A 147 -12.36 2.62 7.27
N ASP A 148 -11.99 1.53 6.61
CA ASP A 148 -11.62 0.27 7.26
C ASP A 148 -10.18 0.34 7.77
N ILE A 149 -9.97 1.15 8.79
CA ILE A 149 -8.66 1.34 9.41
C ILE A 149 -8.82 1.58 10.90
N ILE A 150 -8.03 0.86 11.70
CA ILE A 150 -7.89 1.11 13.13
C ILE A 150 -6.46 1.62 13.35
N ARG A 151 -6.35 2.87 13.77
CA ARG A 151 -5.05 3.48 14.08
C ARG A 151 -4.74 3.28 15.55
N VAL A 152 -3.79 2.40 15.83
CA VAL A 152 -3.34 2.10 17.20
C VAL A 152 -2.46 3.24 17.73
N GLN A 153 -1.62 3.80 16.86
CA GLN A 153 -0.78 4.96 17.14
C GLN A 153 -0.57 5.75 15.85
N ASP A 154 -0.58 7.07 15.95
CA ASP A 154 -0.42 7.95 14.79
C ASP A 154 0.34 9.22 15.23
N ASP A 155 1.44 9.51 14.53
CA ASP A 155 2.27 10.70 14.80
C ASP A 155 1.52 12.02 14.55
N PHE A 156 0.42 11.97 13.80
CA PHE A 156 -0.31 13.14 13.33
C PHE A 156 -1.64 13.37 14.07
N GLY A 157 -1.96 12.54 15.05
CA GLY A 157 -3.15 12.72 15.90
C GLY A 157 -4.50 12.45 15.22
N ARG A 158 -4.50 11.61 14.19
CA ARG A 158 -5.75 11.28 13.48
C ARG A 158 -6.56 10.22 14.17
#